data_d9eb4fcf4f7b58933bb213549f4c6339
#
_entry.id   d9eb4fcf4f7b58933bb213549f4c6339
#
_cell.length_a   1.000
_cell.length_b   1.000
_cell.length_c   1.000
_cell.angle_alpha   90.00
_cell.angle_beta   90.00
_cell.angle_gamma   90.00
#
_symmetry.space_group_name_H-M   'P 1'
#
loop_
_entity.id
_entity.type
_entity.pdbx_description
1 polymer ?
#
loop_
_entity_poly.entity_id
_entity_poly.type
_entity_poly.pdbx_seq_one_letter_code
_entity_poly.pdbx_strand_id
1 'polypeptide(L)'
;MNALRYLPYVLRQITRHRVRTILTAAGVAIAMFMFTSVQAMQRGVTIATKETADDTTLVVYRKDRFCPATSELPQDYQRRIERVEGVEAAIPVKVVVSNCRTSLDVVTFRGVPKDAFLADRADAIAVVSGSTAEWKRRTDAALIGETLAKRRGLSPGMTFDAAGITAYVAGVIRSDDPQDQNVAYTALEFVQLAGADRLGIVTQFNVKVTEASYLLDRWRR
;
A
#
# COMPACT_ATOMS: atom_id res chain seq x y z
N MET A 1 -56.68 -8.38 11.87
CA MET A 1 -56.76 -9.51 10.92
C MET A 1 -55.59 -10.43 11.19
N ASN A 2 -55.81 -11.63 11.71
CA ASN A 2 -54.74 -12.54 12.20
C ASN A 2 -54.08 -13.27 11.04
N ALA A 3 -53.00 -12.70 10.49
CA ALA A 3 -52.17 -13.31 9.43
C ALA A 3 -51.62 -14.70 9.82
N LEU A 4 -51.42 -14.95 11.12
CA LEU A 4 -50.96 -16.23 11.69
C LEU A 4 -51.92 -17.41 11.40
N ARG A 5 -53.23 -17.19 11.14
CA ARG A 5 -54.20 -18.22 10.87
C ARG A 5 -54.03 -18.88 9.50
N TYR A 6 -53.37 -18.20 8.58
CA TYR A 6 -53.11 -18.69 7.21
C TYR A 6 -51.75 -19.37 7.06
N LEU A 7 -50.87 -19.28 8.07
CA LEU A 7 -49.52 -19.85 8.06
C LEU A 7 -49.49 -21.36 7.70
N PRO A 8 -50.33 -22.24 8.30
CA PRO A 8 -50.34 -23.66 7.97
C PRO A 8 -50.74 -23.93 6.53
N TYR A 9 -51.62 -23.09 5.96
CA TYR A 9 -52.05 -23.24 4.57
C TYR A 9 -50.91 -22.91 3.59
N VAL A 10 -50.16 -21.85 3.86
CA VAL A 10 -49.00 -21.44 3.06
C VAL A 10 -47.90 -22.50 3.13
N LEU A 11 -47.60 -23.03 4.31
CA LEU A 11 -46.63 -24.12 4.48
C LEU A 11 -46.98 -25.35 3.69
N ARG A 12 -48.27 -25.75 3.70
CA ARG A 12 -48.76 -26.93 2.95
C ARG A 12 -48.69 -26.70 1.44
N GLN A 13 -48.88 -25.49 0.96
CA GLN A 13 -48.76 -25.12 -0.45
C GLN A 13 -47.31 -25.18 -0.91
N ILE A 14 -46.37 -24.69 -0.11
CA ILE A 14 -44.92 -24.71 -0.36
C ILE A 14 -44.42 -26.16 -0.51
N THR A 15 -44.85 -27.06 0.40
CA THR A 15 -44.44 -28.47 0.38
C THR A 15 -45.06 -29.27 -0.76
N ARG A 16 -46.23 -28.86 -1.26
CA ARG A 16 -46.91 -29.55 -2.37
C ARG A 16 -46.24 -29.29 -3.72
N HIS A 17 -45.63 -28.12 -3.93
CA HIS A 17 -44.97 -27.73 -5.18
C HIS A 17 -43.48 -27.48 -4.99
N ARG A 18 -42.76 -28.43 -4.39
CA ARG A 18 -41.35 -28.33 -3.98
C ARG A 18 -40.42 -27.81 -5.10
N VAL A 19 -40.55 -28.37 -6.31
CA VAL A 19 -39.67 -27.98 -7.45
C VAL A 19 -39.88 -26.52 -7.85
N ARG A 20 -41.12 -26.07 -7.93
CA ARG A 20 -41.44 -24.68 -8.28
C ARG A 20 -40.93 -23.70 -7.20
N THR A 21 -41.12 -24.07 -5.92
CA THR A 21 -40.68 -23.25 -4.79
C THR A 21 -39.18 -23.18 -4.73
N ILE A 22 -38.45 -24.28 -4.97
CA ILE A 22 -36.97 -24.28 -5.00
C ILE A 22 -36.45 -23.43 -6.15
N LEU A 23 -37.05 -23.55 -7.34
CA LEU A 23 -36.64 -22.76 -8.50
C LEU A 23 -36.83 -21.25 -8.28
N THR A 24 -37.96 -20.84 -7.72
CA THR A 24 -38.21 -19.43 -7.42
C THR A 24 -37.29 -18.92 -6.30
N ALA A 25 -37.09 -19.69 -5.25
CA ALA A 25 -36.16 -19.34 -4.17
C ALA A 25 -34.72 -19.26 -4.65
N ALA A 26 -34.28 -20.20 -5.50
CA ALA A 26 -32.95 -20.17 -6.11
C ALA A 26 -32.76 -18.95 -7.01
N GLY A 27 -33.77 -18.60 -7.82
CA GLY A 27 -33.71 -17.39 -8.66
C GLY A 27 -33.54 -16.11 -7.84
N VAL A 28 -34.32 -15.96 -6.75
CA VAL A 28 -34.21 -14.83 -5.85
C VAL A 28 -32.83 -14.82 -5.14
N ALA A 29 -32.37 -15.98 -4.69
CA ALA A 29 -31.08 -16.12 -4.02
C ALA A 29 -29.91 -15.72 -4.94
N ILE A 30 -29.93 -16.15 -6.20
CA ILE A 30 -28.93 -15.78 -7.20
C ILE A 30 -28.95 -14.26 -7.48
N ALA A 31 -30.14 -13.69 -7.63
CA ALA A 31 -30.28 -12.25 -7.86
C ALA A 31 -29.74 -11.42 -6.68
N MET A 32 -30.08 -11.82 -5.46
CA MET A 32 -29.56 -11.18 -4.23
C MET A 32 -28.07 -11.36 -4.07
N PHE A 33 -27.53 -12.53 -4.37
CA PHE A 33 -26.09 -12.79 -4.34
C PHE A 33 -25.34 -11.90 -5.33
N MET A 34 -25.80 -11.79 -6.56
CA MET A 34 -25.22 -10.91 -7.57
C MET A 34 -25.25 -9.44 -7.12
N PHE A 35 -26.38 -8.98 -6.60
CA PHE A 35 -26.53 -7.62 -6.13
C PHE A 35 -25.60 -7.30 -4.95
N THR A 36 -25.53 -8.18 -3.96
CA THR A 36 -24.65 -8.00 -2.80
C THR A 36 -23.17 -8.09 -3.18
N SER A 37 -22.80 -8.93 -4.15
CA SER A 37 -21.43 -9.01 -4.65
C SER A 37 -20.98 -7.72 -5.32
N VAL A 38 -21.81 -7.11 -6.15
CA VAL A 38 -21.53 -5.80 -6.79
C VAL A 38 -21.42 -4.71 -5.73
N GLN A 39 -22.32 -4.68 -4.74
CA GLN A 39 -22.28 -3.71 -3.63
C GLN A 39 -21.01 -3.85 -2.79
N ALA A 40 -20.61 -5.10 -2.49
CA ALA A 40 -19.39 -5.38 -1.73
C ALA A 40 -18.14 -4.90 -2.49
N MET A 41 -18.10 -5.14 -3.81
CA MET A 41 -17.01 -4.68 -4.66
C MET A 41 -16.93 -3.15 -4.72
N GLN A 42 -18.07 -2.47 -4.90
CA GLN A 42 -18.12 -1.01 -4.89
C GLN A 42 -17.65 -0.42 -3.55
N ARG A 43 -18.09 -0.99 -2.43
CA ARG A 43 -17.64 -0.57 -1.09
C ARG A 43 -16.16 -0.80 -0.90
N GLY A 44 -15.64 -1.95 -1.32
CA GLY A 44 -14.20 -2.25 -1.25
C GLY A 44 -13.35 -1.24 -2.01
N VAL A 45 -13.74 -0.90 -3.24
CA VAL A 45 -13.05 0.14 -4.04
C VAL A 45 -13.16 1.50 -3.36
N THR A 46 -14.35 1.87 -2.84
CA THR A 46 -14.56 3.16 -2.18
C THR A 46 -13.71 3.30 -0.92
N ILE A 47 -13.61 2.25 -0.10
CA ILE A 47 -12.78 2.24 1.11
C ILE A 47 -11.31 2.38 0.72
N ALA A 48 -10.82 1.55 -0.20
CA ALA A 48 -9.44 1.60 -0.65
C ALA A 48 -9.05 2.98 -1.25
N THR A 49 -9.99 3.66 -1.91
CA THR A 49 -9.75 4.99 -2.49
C THR A 49 -9.84 6.11 -1.43
N LYS A 50 -10.70 5.96 -0.41
CA LYS A 50 -10.84 6.96 0.65
C LYS A 50 -9.65 6.97 1.60
N GLU A 51 -9.14 5.81 2.01
CA GLU A 51 -7.94 5.72 2.83
C GLU A 51 -6.74 6.43 2.17
N THR A 52 -6.67 6.40 0.83
CA THR A 52 -5.64 7.14 0.09
C THR A 52 -5.94 8.65 -0.01
N ALA A 53 -7.18 9.07 0.10
CA ALA A 53 -7.59 10.48 -0.04
C ALA A 53 -7.52 11.29 1.27
N ASP A 54 -7.60 10.62 2.43
CA ASP A 54 -7.45 11.25 3.74
C ASP A 54 -5.97 11.46 4.14
N ASP A 55 -5.06 10.84 3.40
CA ASP A 55 -3.61 11.04 3.56
C ASP A 55 -3.22 12.39 2.95
N THR A 56 -2.73 13.31 3.78
CA THR A 56 -2.18 14.60 3.34
C THR A 56 -0.84 14.45 2.60
N THR A 57 -0.51 13.24 2.15
CA THR A 57 0.72 12.91 1.45
C THR A 57 0.49 12.78 -0.05
N LEU A 58 1.07 13.67 -0.83
CA LEU A 58 1.05 13.62 -2.28
C LEU A 58 2.29 12.91 -2.81
N VAL A 59 2.10 12.04 -3.81
CA VAL A 59 3.21 11.40 -4.51
C VAL A 59 3.53 12.18 -5.79
N VAL A 60 4.69 12.82 -5.80
CA VAL A 60 5.19 13.60 -6.95
C VAL A 60 6.21 12.77 -7.72
N TYR A 61 5.94 12.52 -9.01
CA TYR A 61 6.83 11.78 -9.91
C TYR A 61 6.86 12.43 -11.30
N ARG A 62 7.73 11.94 -12.18
CA ARG A 62 7.92 12.54 -13.51
C ARG A 62 6.66 12.44 -14.35
N LYS A 63 6.28 13.55 -15.00
CA LYS A 63 5.19 13.62 -15.96
C LYS A 63 5.36 12.59 -17.09
N ASP A 64 4.26 12.07 -17.59
CA ASP A 64 4.17 11.08 -18.69
C ASP A 64 4.78 9.70 -18.34
N ARG A 65 4.80 9.32 -17.07
CA ARG A 65 5.14 7.98 -16.59
C ARG A 65 3.94 7.35 -15.90
N PHE A 66 3.54 6.15 -16.36
CA PHE A 66 2.41 5.42 -15.76
C PHE A 66 2.77 4.76 -14.42
N CYS A 67 4.05 4.47 -14.22
CA CYS A 67 4.53 3.81 -13.01
C CYS A 67 5.59 4.69 -12.32
N PRO A 68 5.41 5.05 -11.05
CA PRO A 68 6.40 5.82 -10.30
C PRO A 68 7.79 5.16 -10.29
N ALA A 69 7.87 3.82 -10.26
CA ALA A 69 9.14 3.08 -10.24
C ALA A 69 10.01 3.33 -11.48
N THR A 70 9.43 3.78 -12.61
CA THR A 70 10.16 4.11 -13.85
C THR A 70 10.47 5.61 -13.97
N SER A 71 10.13 6.39 -12.97
CA SER A 71 10.41 7.82 -12.91
C SER A 71 11.83 8.07 -12.44
N GLU A 72 12.47 9.07 -13.05
CA GLU A 72 13.80 9.54 -12.68
C GLU A 72 13.71 11.04 -12.47
N LEU A 73 13.90 11.47 -11.22
CA LEU A 73 13.90 12.87 -10.79
C LEU A 73 15.20 13.18 -10.07
N PRO A 74 15.83 14.33 -10.36
CA PRO A 74 16.95 14.81 -9.56
C PRO A 74 16.53 15.05 -8.11
N GLN A 75 17.32 14.56 -7.17
CA GLN A 75 17.04 14.69 -5.72
C GLN A 75 17.03 16.16 -5.24
N ASP A 76 17.76 17.05 -5.93
CA ASP A 76 17.80 18.48 -5.62
C ASP A 76 16.47 19.21 -5.86
N TYR A 77 15.51 18.56 -6.59
CA TYR A 77 14.16 19.10 -6.72
C TYR A 77 13.42 19.16 -5.37
N GLN A 78 13.86 18.41 -4.36
CA GLN A 78 13.34 18.50 -3.00
C GLN A 78 13.24 19.96 -2.53
N ARG A 79 14.32 20.74 -2.67
CA ARG A 79 14.35 22.16 -2.24
C ARG A 79 13.35 23.04 -2.99
N ARG A 80 13.04 22.69 -4.23
CA ARG A 80 12.06 23.43 -5.03
C ARG A 80 10.63 23.09 -4.62
N ILE A 81 10.38 21.83 -4.28
CA ILE A 81 9.08 21.35 -3.81
C ILE A 81 8.79 21.95 -2.43
N GLU A 82 9.74 21.95 -1.51
CA GLU A 82 9.60 22.52 -0.16
C GLU A 82 9.34 24.03 -0.13
N ARG A 83 9.67 24.76 -1.22
CA ARG A 83 9.36 26.20 -1.34
C ARG A 83 7.93 26.49 -1.81
N VAL A 84 7.19 25.46 -2.19
CA VAL A 84 5.79 25.63 -2.62
C VAL A 84 4.93 25.87 -1.39
N GLU A 85 4.12 26.92 -1.42
CA GLU A 85 3.19 27.25 -0.34
C GLU A 85 2.25 26.08 -0.06
N GLY A 86 2.06 25.73 1.22
CA GLY A 86 1.25 24.60 1.66
C GLY A 86 2.00 23.25 1.69
N VAL A 87 3.30 23.21 1.36
CA VAL A 87 4.16 22.03 1.54
C VAL A 87 4.83 22.10 2.91
N GLU A 88 4.64 21.05 3.71
CA GLU A 88 5.32 20.91 5.01
C GLU A 88 6.68 20.21 4.89
N ALA A 89 6.73 19.14 4.09
CA ALA A 89 7.94 18.36 3.87
C ALA A 89 7.91 17.65 2.51
N ALA A 90 9.07 17.42 1.93
CA ALA A 90 9.23 16.59 0.73
C ALA A 90 10.29 15.51 0.99
N ILE A 91 9.87 14.26 1.04
CA ILE A 91 10.76 13.12 1.32
C ILE A 91 11.09 12.44 -0.01
N PRO A 92 12.37 12.44 -0.43
CA PRO A 92 12.80 11.74 -1.63
C PRO A 92 12.75 10.24 -1.42
N VAL A 93 12.20 9.50 -2.38
CA VAL A 93 12.06 8.05 -2.32
C VAL A 93 12.57 7.42 -3.61
N LYS A 94 13.47 6.44 -3.49
CA LYS A 94 13.88 5.57 -4.59
C LYS A 94 13.18 4.24 -4.48
N VAL A 95 12.35 3.90 -5.47
CA VAL A 95 11.62 2.64 -5.51
C VAL A 95 12.29 1.70 -6.50
N VAL A 96 12.64 0.50 -6.05
CA VAL A 96 13.13 -0.61 -6.88
C VAL A 96 12.25 -1.83 -6.64
N VAL A 97 11.66 -2.36 -7.70
CA VAL A 97 10.75 -3.49 -7.63
C VAL A 97 11.44 -4.73 -8.17
N SER A 98 11.40 -5.82 -7.43
CA SER A 98 11.87 -7.11 -7.89
C SER A 98 10.86 -7.69 -8.89
N ASN A 99 11.19 -7.62 -10.18
CA ASN A 99 10.45 -8.30 -11.24
C ASN A 99 10.98 -9.73 -11.43
N CYS A 100 10.68 -10.63 -10.50
CA CYS A 100 10.89 -12.04 -10.77
C CYS A 100 9.86 -12.52 -11.80
N ARG A 101 10.30 -12.78 -13.02
CA ARG A 101 9.48 -13.19 -14.18
C ARG A 101 8.61 -14.43 -13.96
N THR A 102 8.81 -15.19 -12.90
CA THR A 102 8.17 -16.50 -12.67
C THR A 102 7.58 -16.69 -11.28
N SER A 103 7.73 -15.75 -10.36
CA SER A 103 7.15 -15.89 -9.01
C SER A 103 6.25 -14.72 -8.65
N LEU A 104 5.18 -15.03 -7.93
CA LEU A 104 4.29 -14.07 -7.28
C LEU A 104 4.97 -13.34 -6.10
N ASP A 105 6.28 -13.55 -5.92
CA ASP A 105 7.06 -13.00 -4.82
C ASP A 105 7.69 -11.66 -5.19
N VAL A 106 6.83 -10.64 -5.27
CA VAL A 106 7.27 -9.26 -5.51
C VAL A 106 7.76 -8.65 -4.21
N VAL A 107 9.00 -8.16 -4.21
CA VAL A 107 9.57 -7.33 -3.13
C VAL A 107 9.82 -5.94 -3.68
N THR A 108 9.39 -4.95 -2.94
CA THR A 108 9.62 -3.54 -3.26
C THR A 108 10.62 -2.96 -2.26
N PHE A 109 11.79 -2.55 -2.75
CA PHE A 109 12.70 -1.72 -1.95
C PHE A 109 12.30 -0.27 -2.07
N ARG A 110 12.19 0.39 -0.91
CA ARG A 110 12.02 1.85 -0.81
C ARG A 110 13.23 2.43 -0.09
N GLY A 111 14.11 3.05 -0.85
CA GLY A 111 15.22 3.85 -0.32
C GLY A 111 14.70 5.19 0.16
N VAL A 112 14.93 5.50 1.44
CA VAL A 112 14.43 6.72 2.11
C VAL A 112 15.52 7.36 2.97
N PRO A 113 15.51 8.69 3.17
CA PRO A 113 16.29 9.34 4.21
C PRO A 113 15.77 8.89 5.58
N LYS A 114 16.57 8.12 6.33
CA LYS A 114 16.11 7.37 7.51
C LYS A 114 15.49 8.24 8.60
N ASP A 115 16.11 9.39 8.90
CA ASP A 115 15.62 10.26 9.97
C ASP A 115 14.33 10.97 9.59
N ALA A 116 14.23 11.49 8.36
CA ALA A 116 13.02 12.12 7.85
C ALA A 116 11.85 11.11 7.75
N PHE A 117 12.15 9.89 7.30
CA PHE A 117 11.15 8.82 7.23
C PHE A 117 10.59 8.43 8.60
N LEU A 118 11.45 8.26 9.61
CA LEU A 118 10.99 7.92 10.96
C LEU A 118 10.22 9.06 11.62
N ALA A 119 10.58 10.31 11.34
CA ALA A 119 9.83 11.46 11.83
C ALA A 119 8.42 11.57 11.20
N ASP A 120 8.32 11.28 9.91
CA ASP A 120 7.05 11.34 9.17
C ASP A 120 6.12 10.17 9.48
N ARG A 121 6.67 8.97 9.71
CA ARG A 121 5.91 7.72 9.87
C ARG A 121 5.88 7.19 11.32
N ALA A 122 6.26 8.00 12.30
CA ALA A 122 6.36 7.60 13.70
C ALA A 122 5.07 6.97 14.24
N ASP A 123 3.93 7.54 13.89
CA ASP A 123 2.60 7.09 14.35
C ASP A 123 2.01 5.96 13.49
N ALA A 124 2.48 5.80 12.25
CA ALA A 124 1.92 4.85 11.29
C ALA A 124 2.64 3.49 11.27
N ILE A 125 3.86 3.41 11.82
CA ILE A 125 4.70 2.21 11.78
C ILE A 125 5.08 1.78 13.18
N ALA A 126 4.73 0.53 13.54
CA ALA A 126 5.18 -0.11 14.77
C ALA A 126 6.26 -1.15 14.47
N VAL A 127 7.40 -1.09 15.16
CA VAL A 127 8.44 -2.14 15.09
C VAL A 127 8.01 -3.32 15.95
N VAL A 128 7.74 -4.46 15.32
CA VAL A 128 7.29 -5.69 16.01
C VAL A 128 8.47 -6.51 16.52
N SER A 129 9.58 -6.51 15.78
CA SER A 129 10.81 -7.19 16.17
C SER A 129 12.03 -6.50 15.56
N GLY A 130 13.19 -6.64 16.21
CA GLY A 130 14.43 -5.97 15.78
C GLY A 130 14.59 -4.58 16.35
N SER A 131 15.39 -3.72 15.69
CA SER A 131 15.78 -2.41 16.20
C SER A 131 15.88 -1.34 15.11
N THR A 132 15.21 -0.22 15.33
CA THR A 132 15.37 1.00 14.49
C THR A 132 16.77 1.61 14.65
N ALA A 133 17.40 1.46 15.81
CA ALA A 133 18.77 1.94 16.03
C ALA A 133 19.78 1.18 15.15
N GLU A 134 19.62 -0.13 15.02
CA GLU A 134 20.44 -0.93 14.13
C GLU A 134 20.19 -0.58 12.66
N TRP A 135 18.94 -0.37 12.28
CA TRP A 135 18.58 0.11 10.95
C TRP A 135 19.24 1.45 10.63
N LYS A 136 19.24 2.40 11.58
CA LYS A 136 19.91 3.69 11.38
C LYS A 136 21.42 3.56 11.18
N ARG A 137 22.06 2.70 11.98
CA ARG A 137 23.52 2.55 12.01
C ARG A 137 24.08 1.91 10.73
N ARG A 138 23.40 0.91 10.15
CA ARG A 138 23.86 0.15 8.99
C ARG A 138 23.30 0.72 7.70
N THR A 139 24.12 0.85 6.68
CA THR A 139 23.68 1.33 5.34
C THR A 139 22.85 0.30 4.59
N ASP A 140 23.22 -0.99 4.71
CA ASP A 140 22.60 -2.13 4.05
C ASP A 140 21.36 -2.69 4.79
N ALA A 141 20.99 -2.08 5.92
CA ALA A 141 19.89 -2.55 6.73
C ALA A 141 18.52 -2.19 6.17
N ALA A 142 17.59 -3.11 6.30
CA ALA A 142 16.19 -2.97 5.91
C ALA A 142 15.24 -3.13 7.12
N LEU A 143 14.20 -2.30 7.16
CA LEU A 143 12.97 -2.57 7.90
C LEU A 143 11.99 -3.20 6.92
N ILE A 144 11.51 -4.42 7.20
CA ILE A 144 10.64 -5.18 6.31
C ILE A 144 9.23 -5.29 6.85
N GLY A 145 8.24 -5.27 5.97
CA GLY A 145 6.84 -5.48 6.35
C GLY A 145 6.57 -6.88 6.88
N GLU A 146 5.64 -7.01 7.83
CA GLU A 146 5.32 -8.28 8.50
C GLU A 146 4.89 -9.37 7.51
N THR A 147 4.15 -9.02 6.45
CA THR A 147 3.73 -9.97 5.42
C THR A 147 4.92 -10.49 4.61
N LEU A 148 5.87 -9.62 4.25
CA LEU A 148 7.11 -10.02 3.59
C LEU A 148 7.94 -10.94 4.49
N ALA A 149 8.09 -10.57 5.78
CA ALA A 149 8.82 -11.36 6.75
C ALA A 149 8.25 -12.78 6.89
N LYS A 150 6.93 -12.91 7.06
CA LYS A 150 6.23 -14.20 7.16
C LYS A 150 6.35 -15.02 5.88
N ARG A 151 6.14 -14.41 4.72
CA ARG A 151 6.15 -15.11 3.43
C ARG A 151 7.51 -15.70 3.09
N ARG A 152 8.60 -15.01 3.43
CA ARG A 152 9.97 -15.46 3.16
C ARG A 152 10.68 -16.09 4.37
N GLY A 153 10.03 -16.18 5.53
CA GLY A 153 10.63 -16.71 6.74
C GLY A 153 11.79 -15.87 7.25
N LEU A 154 11.73 -14.54 7.08
CA LEU A 154 12.80 -13.62 7.46
C LEU A 154 12.63 -13.14 8.91
N SER A 155 13.75 -13.05 9.60
CA SER A 155 13.84 -12.54 10.97
C SER A 155 14.98 -11.53 11.10
N PRO A 156 14.95 -10.63 12.10
CA PRO A 156 16.07 -9.74 12.38
C PRO A 156 17.39 -10.51 12.52
N GLY A 157 18.46 -10.00 11.93
CA GLY A 157 19.76 -10.65 11.84
C GLY A 157 20.01 -11.46 10.56
N MET A 158 18.99 -11.77 9.79
CA MET A 158 19.12 -12.48 8.51
C MET A 158 19.42 -11.52 7.36
N THR A 159 19.96 -12.06 6.27
CA THR A 159 20.10 -11.34 4.98
C THR A 159 19.17 -11.96 3.94
N PHE A 160 18.72 -11.17 2.99
CA PHE A 160 17.92 -11.63 1.87
C PHE A 160 18.28 -10.90 0.59
N ASP A 161 18.07 -11.59 -0.54
CA ASP A 161 18.31 -11.05 -1.87
C ASP A 161 17.01 -10.83 -2.61
N ALA A 162 16.84 -9.64 -3.19
CA ALA A 162 15.77 -9.35 -4.13
C ALA A 162 16.18 -8.21 -5.07
N ALA A 163 15.74 -8.25 -6.32
CA ALA A 163 16.07 -7.23 -7.34
C ALA A 163 17.58 -7.00 -7.55
N GLY A 164 18.44 -7.98 -7.24
CA GLY A 164 19.90 -7.82 -7.27
C GLY A 164 20.46 -7.02 -6.09
N ILE A 165 19.66 -6.80 -5.05
CA ILE A 165 20.03 -6.10 -3.82
C ILE A 165 20.05 -7.09 -2.68
N THR A 166 21.20 -7.22 -2.00
CA THR A 166 21.33 -7.99 -0.75
C THR A 166 21.16 -7.06 0.42
N ALA A 167 20.12 -7.26 1.22
CA ALA A 167 19.81 -6.43 2.38
C ALA A 167 19.83 -7.23 3.69
N TYR A 168 20.29 -6.58 4.77
CA TYR A 168 20.25 -7.12 6.12
C TYR A 168 18.95 -6.72 6.82
N VAL A 169 18.24 -7.66 7.42
CA VAL A 169 17.00 -7.41 8.16
C VAL A 169 17.33 -6.86 9.56
N ALA A 170 17.16 -5.57 9.75
CA ALA A 170 17.32 -4.92 11.07
C ALA A 170 16.06 -5.00 11.93
N GLY A 171 14.89 -5.06 11.30
CA GLY A 171 13.63 -5.20 12.00
C GLY A 171 12.44 -5.48 11.10
N VAL A 172 11.36 -5.93 11.73
CA VAL A 172 10.07 -6.18 11.11
C VAL A 172 9.10 -5.13 11.60
N ILE A 173 8.39 -4.50 10.67
CA ILE A 173 7.41 -3.46 10.95
C ILE A 173 5.99 -3.95 10.68
N ARG A 174 5.07 -3.44 11.47
CA ARG A 174 3.63 -3.51 11.24
C ARG A 174 3.12 -2.11 10.91
N SER A 175 2.33 -2.02 9.87
CA SER A 175 1.64 -0.81 9.45
C SER A 175 0.22 -1.18 9.05
N ASP A 176 -0.72 -0.28 9.26
CA ASP A 176 -2.10 -0.42 8.80
C ASP A 176 -2.21 -0.15 7.28
N ASP A 177 -1.19 0.49 6.69
CA ASP A 177 -1.12 0.71 5.25
C ASP A 177 -0.79 -0.59 4.49
N PRO A 178 -1.67 -1.07 3.60
CA PRO A 178 -1.40 -2.26 2.79
C PRO A 178 -0.15 -2.14 1.91
N GLN A 179 0.26 -0.92 1.57
CA GLN A 179 1.46 -0.68 0.76
C GLN A 179 2.75 -1.04 1.50
N ASP A 180 2.76 -1.00 2.83
CA ASP A 180 3.93 -1.31 3.65
C ASP A 180 4.14 -2.81 3.87
N GLN A 181 3.13 -3.63 3.56
CA GLN A 181 3.14 -5.06 3.86
C GLN A 181 4.21 -5.86 3.12
N ASN A 182 4.57 -5.46 1.90
CA ASN A 182 5.54 -6.15 1.03
C ASN A 182 6.75 -5.27 0.69
N VAL A 183 7.08 -4.32 1.56
CA VAL A 183 8.16 -3.34 1.37
C VAL A 183 9.35 -3.63 2.26
N ALA A 184 10.53 -3.31 1.76
CA ALA A 184 11.77 -3.23 2.50
C ALA A 184 12.28 -1.77 2.48
N TYR A 185 12.20 -1.10 3.61
CA TYR A 185 12.70 0.27 3.79
C TYR A 185 14.18 0.25 4.11
N THR A 186 14.99 0.91 3.28
CA THR A 186 16.45 0.97 3.40
C THR A 186 16.96 2.39 3.27
N ALA A 187 18.27 2.59 3.44
CA ALA A 187 18.88 3.89 3.17
C ALA A 187 18.72 4.29 1.69
N LEU A 188 18.44 5.56 1.44
CA LEU A 188 18.25 6.07 0.08
C LEU A 188 19.48 5.82 -0.81
N GLU A 189 20.66 6.16 -0.30
CA GLU A 189 21.92 6.02 -1.01
C GLU A 189 22.23 4.56 -1.33
N PHE A 190 21.87 3.64 -0.44
CA PHE A 190 22.06 2.21 -0.64
C PHE A 190 21.29 1.69 -1.86
N VAL A 191 20.01 2.07 -1.99
CA VAL A 191 19.19 1.65 -3.14
C VAL A 191 19.62 2.36 -4.43
N GLN A 192 20.05 3.61 -4.35
CA GLN A 192 20.59 4.34 -5.51
C GLN A 192 21.84 3.65 -6.08
N LEU A 193 22.73 3.18 -5.22
CA LEU A 193 23.96 2.48 -5.64
C LEU A 193 23.69 1.05 -6.12
N ALA A 194 22.82 0.33 -5.43
CA ALA A 194 22.54 -1.08 -5.75
C ALA A 194 21.72 -1.26 -7.04
N GLY A 195 20.88 -0.27 -7.39
CA GLY A 195 20.03 -0.31 -8.58
C GLY A 195 20.74 0.00 -9.90
N ALA A 196 22.07 0.05 -9.95
CA ALA A 196 22.88 0.50 -11.09
C ALA A 196 22.53 1.95 -11.55
N ASP A 197 21.78 2.68 -10.75
CA ASP A 197 21.37 4.05 -11.00
C ASP A 197 22.43 5.04 -10.45
N ARG A 198 22.29 6.28 -10.87
CA ARG A 198 23.18 7.35 -10.41
C ARG A 198 22.75 7.84 -9.04
N LEU A 199 23.71 8.12 -8.17
CA LEU A 199 23.49 8.89 -6.95
C LEU A 199 22.76 10.20 -7.27
N GLY A 200 21.85 10.62 -6.39
CA GLY A 200 21.09 11.85 -6.58
C GLY A 200 19.88 11.73 -7.50
N ILE A 201 19.52 10.51 -7.94
CA ILE A 201 18.29 10.24 -8.72
C ILE A 201 17.31 9.46 -7.87
N VAL A 202 16.07 9.98 -7.75
CA VAL A 202 14.95 9.36 -7.05
C VAL A 202 13.81 9.07 -7.99
N THR A 203 12.90 8.18 -7.61
CA THR A 203 11.73 7.85 -8.41
C THR A 203 10.55 8.77 -8.13
N GLN A 204 10.44 9.21 -6.88
CA GLN A 204 9.32 10.05 -6.45
C GLN A 204 9.70 10.88 -5.21
N PHE A 205 8.87 11.89 -4.93
CA PHE A 205 8.85 12.57 -3.65
C PHE A 205 7.51 12.33 -2.97
N ASN A 206 7.55 11.92 -1.72
CA ASN A 206 6.39 11.93 -0.85
C ASN A 206 6.31 13.32 -0.22
N VAL A 207 5.30 14.08 -0.59
CA VAL A 207 5.14 15.48 -0.21
C VAL A 207 4.00 15.58 0.79
N LYS A 208 4.32 15.96 2.00
CA LYS A 208 3.34 16.24 3.05
C LYS A 208 2.81 17.65 2.87
N VAL A 209 1.49 17.79 2.89
CA VAL A 209 0.81 19.06 2.66
C VAL A 209 -0.16 19.38 3.80
N THR A 210 -0.32 20.67 4.08
CA THR A 210 -1.22 21.14 5.14
C THR A 210 -2.70 20.85 4.83
N GLU A 211 -3.10 20.98 3.55
CA GLU A 211 -4.44 20.64 3.05
C GLU A 211 -4.37 20.06 1.65
N ALA A 212 -4.88 18.83 1.46
CA ALA A 212 -4.90 18.15 0.17
C ALA A 212 -5.70 18.90 -0.92
N SER A 213 -6.74 19.64 -0.53
CA SER A 213 -7.60 20.43 -1.42
C SER A 213 -6.87 21.60 -2.10
N TYR A 214 -5.94 22.24 -1.39
CA TYR A 214 -5.28 23.47 -1.85
C TYR A 214 -4.31 23.23 -3.02
N LEU A 215 -3.72 22.04 -3.11
CA LEU A 215 -2.74 21.72 -4.13
C LEU A 215 -3.36 21.14 -5.41
N LEU A 216 -4.48 20.44 -5.31
CA LEU A 216 -5.15 19.88 -6.50
C LEU A 216 -5.66 20.96 -7.47
N ASP A 217 -6.07 22.11 -6.96
CA ASP A 217 -6.55 23.23 -7.80
C ASP A 217 -5.40 24.00 -8.47
N ARG A 218 -4.22 24.05 -7.85
CA ARG A 218 -3.05 24.78 -8.38
C ARG A 218 -2.25 24.00 -9.42
N TRP A 219 -2.30 22.65 -9.40
CA TRP A 219 -1.62 21.79 -10.38
C TRP A 219 -2.43 21.52 -11.65
N ARG A 220 -3.70 21.95 -11.69
CA ARG A 220 -4.54 21.88 -12.90
C ARG A 220 -4.34 23.04 -13.86
N ARG A 221 -3.61 24.06 -13.51
CA ARG A 221 -3.24 25.20 -14.36
C ARG A 221 -1.78 25.08 -14.80
#